data_36290ad72634b69a3380e4f5e97742db
#
_entry.id   36290ad72634b69a3380e4f5e97742db
#
_cell.length_a   1.000
_cell.length_b   1.000
_cell.length_c   1.000
_cell.angle_alpha   90.00
_cell.angle_beta   90.00
_cell.angle_gamma   90.00
#
_symmetry.space_group_name_H-M   'P 1'
#
loop_
_entity.id
_entity.type
_entity.pdbx_description
1 polymer ?
#
loop_
_entity_poly.entity_id
_entity_poly.type
_entity_poly.pdbx_seq_one_letter_code
_entity_poly.pdbx_strand_id
1 'polypeptide(L)'
;MPNARRPTQDAPCGYPGSYESVIRLADGRRVEIRPILPSDAPELAKAIRTADAETLHARFLGGPPPLTNAVLDELTRVDYVSRFALVARGRRRGVGVARYAMLPPSGDGSVVADVAVVVAPEWRRVGLATALVQLLARRAQECGVTEFTALFLAANRPVTELAHEGHARVVIREGAAQLYAPLSRPDQDGLSPDRPEDRPH
;
A
#
# COMPACT_ATOMS: atom_id res chain seq x y z
N MET A 1 7.47 23.34 12.74
CA MET A 1 6.60 22.57 13.64
C MET A 1 5.46 21.99 12.81
N PRO A 2 5.36 20.67 12.59
CA PRO A 2 4.19 20.08 11.93
C PRO A 2 3.00 20.18 12.89
N ASN A 3 1.92 20.76 12.37
CA ASN A 3 0.68 20.99 13.08
C ASN A 3 0.03 19.63 13.39
N ALA A 4 0.17 19.14 14.62
CA ALA A 4 -0.50 17.94 15.09
C ALA A 4 -2.02 18.20 15.08
N ARG A 5 -2.71 17.69 14.06
CA ARG A 5 -4.17 17.64 14.04
C ARG A 5 -4.64 16.72 15.17
N ARG A 6 -5.72 17.10 15.84
CA ARG A 6 -6.37 16.25 16.85
C ARG A 6 -6.71 14.90 16.22
N PRO A 7 -6.42 13.77 16.89
CA PRO A 7 -6.81 12.46 16.38
C PRO A 7 -8.31 12.43 16.09
N THR A 8 -8.69 11.73 15.04
CA THR A 8 -10.09 11.55 14.64
C THR A 8 -10.87 11.00 15.83
N GLN A 9 -11.85 11.75 16.31
CA GLN A 9 -12.54 11.54 17.59
C GLN A 9 -13.27 10.19 17.71
N ASP A 10 -13.44 9.47 16.57
CA ASP A 10 -14.09 8.16 16.46
C ASP A 10 -13.12 7.06 15.94
N ALA A 11 -11.82 7.21 16.20
CA ALA A 11 -10.85 6.23 15.73
C ALA A 11 -11.00 4.90 16.49
N PRO A 12 -11.04 3.73 15.80
CA PRO A 12 -11.09 2.43 16.44
C PRO A 12 -9.86 2.13 17.28
N CYS A 13 -9.99 1.17 18.20
CA CYS A 13 -8.84 0.66 18.95
C CYS A 13 -7.73 0.18 17.99
N GLY A 14 -6.48 0.55 18.27
CA GLY A 14 -5.34 0.21 17.41
C GLY A 14 -5.14 1.10 16.18
N TYR A 15 -5.97 2.11 15.97
CA TYR A 15 -5.81 3.05 14.85
C TYR A 15 -4.46 3.78 14.90
N PRO A 16 -3.59 3.62 13.88
CA PRO A 16 -2.25 4.20 13.90
C PRO A 16 -2.27 5.66 13.41
N GLY A 17 -2.68 6.59 14.26
CA GLY A 17 -2.79 8.03 13.96
C GLY A 17 -1.46 8.68 13.51
N SER A 18 -0.32 8.06 13.79
CA SER A 18 1.01 8.49 13.31
C SER A 18 1.14 8.45 11.78
N TYR A 19 0.23 7.74 11.10
CA TYR A 19 0.16 7.67 9.64
C TYR A 19 -0.73 8.75 9.02
N GLU A 20 -1.34 9.62 9.83
CA GLU A 20 -2.03 10.81 9.30
C GLU A 20 -1.00 11.83 8.83
N SER A 21 -1.08 12.23 7.58
CA SER A 21 -0.16 13.19 6.99
C SER A 21 -0.80 13.99 5.85
N VAL A 22 -0.21 15.15 5.56
CA VAL A 22 -0.53 15.93 4.36
C VAL A 22 0.72 16.04 3.53
N ILE A 23 0.69 15.47 2.34
CA ILE A 23 1.81 15.53 1.41
C ILE A 23 1.56 16.53 0.28
N ARG A 24 2.63 17.03 -0.31
CA ARG A 24 2.60 17.82 -1.53
C ARG A 24 3.11 16.96 -2.67
N LEU A 25 2.31 16.80 -3.70
CA LEU A 25 2.65 16.03 -4.90
C LEU A 25 3.54 16.84 -5.86
N ALA A 26 4.12 16.17 -6.85
CA ALA A 26 5.03 16.78 -7.81
C ALA A 26 4.39 17.96 -8.59
N ASP A 27 3.09 17.92 -8.82
CA ASP A 27 2.33 19.00 -9.47
C ASP A 27 1.88 20.12 -8.52
N GLY A 28 2.32 20.08 -7.27
CA GLY A 28 2.00 21.07 -6.23
C GLY A 28 0.69 20.86 -5.50
N ARG A 29 -0.16 19.91 -5.91
CA ARG A 29 -1.41 19.57 -5.21
C ARG A 29 -1.11 18.97 -3.84
N ARG A 30 -1.99 19.25 -2.87
CA ARG A 30 -1.91 18.70 -1.51
C ARG A 30 -2.92 17.59 -1.36
N VAL A 31 -2.49 16.50 -0.74
CA VAL A 31 -3.30 15.31 -0.45
C VAL A 31 -3.16 14.97 1.03
N GLU A 32 -4.27 14.74 1.68
CA GLU A 32 -4.35 14.20 3.02
C GLU A 32 -4.33 12.67 2.94
N ILE A 33 -3.41 12.03 3.65
CA ILE A 33 -3.32 10.58 3.75
C ILE A 33 -3.60 10.18 5.19
N ARG A 34 -4.39 9.14 5.39
CA ARG A 34 -4.65 8.55 6.70
C ARG A 34 -5.02 7.07 6.60
N PRO A 35 -4.93 6.31 7.70
CA PRO A 35 -5.51 4.98 7.76
C PRO A 35 -7.02 5.01 7.46
N ILE A 36 -7.50 3.95 6.82
CA ILE A 36 -8.91 3.78 6.49
C ILE A 36 -9.74 3.61 7.77
N LEU A 37 -10.98 4.10 7.75
CA LEU A 37 -11.95 3.96 8.83
C LEU A 37 -13.20 3.22 8.32
N PRO A 38 -13.97 2.55 9.21
CA PRO A 38 -15.25 1.98 8.83
C PRO A 38 -16.22 2.99 8.21
N SER A 39 -16.15 4.26 8.63
CA SER A 39 -16.95 5.35 8.06
C SER A 39 -16.60 5.71 6.61
N ASP A 40 -15.51 5.18 6.05
CA ASP A 40 -15.14 5.38 4.64
C ASP A 40 -15.92 4.44 3.69
N ALA A 41 -16.65 3.45 4.19
CA ALA A 41 -17.35 2.47 3.39
C ALA A 41 -18.29 3.08 2.32
N PRO A 42 -19.11 4.10 2.60
CA PRO A 42 -19.97 4.72 1.57
C PRO A 42 -19.18 5.41 0.46
N GLU A 43 -18.06 6.09 0.80
CA GLU A 43 -17.22 6.77 -0.18
C GLU A 43 -16.45 5.75 -1.03
N LEU A 44 -15.93 4.68 -0.40
CA LEU A 44 -15.26 3.58 -1.11
C LEU A 44 -16.23 2.87 -2.07
N ALA A 45 -17.45 2.56 -1.63
CA ALA A 45 -18.47 1.97 -2.48
C ALA A 45 -18.82 2.86 -3.68
N LYS A 46 -18.91 4.16 -3.47
CA LYS A 46 -19.11 5.13 -4.55
C LYS A 46 -17.94 5.12 -5.51
N ALA A 47 -16.70 5.17 -5.01
CA ALA A 47 -15.48 5.16 -5.82
C ALA A 47 -15.42 3.91 -6.71
N ILE A 48 -15.72 2.71 -6.17
CA ILE A 48 -15.73 1.47 -6.94
C ILE A 48 -16.83 1.50 -8.01
N ARG A 49 -18.05 1.96 -7.68
CA ARG A 49 -19.16 2.04 -8.65
C ARG A 49 -18.91 3.02 -9.79
N THR A 50 -18.15 4.07 -9.55
CA THR A 50 -17.89 5.13 -10.55
C THR A 50 -16.52 5.02 -11.22
N ALA A 51 -15.72 4.03 -10.84
CA ALA A 51 -14.43 3.77 -11.48
C ALA A 51 -14.63 3.31 -12.93
N ASP A 52 -13.72 3.71 -13.80
CA ASP A 52 -13.70 3.24 -15.18
C ASP A 52 -13.37 1.73 -15.27
N ALA A 53 -13.76 1.10 -16.38
CA ALA A 53 -13.58 -0.33 -16.59
C ALA A 53 -12.10 -0.74 -16.55
N GLU A 54 -11.18 0.11 -17.02
CA GLU A 54 -9.75 -0.15 -17.00
C GLU A 54 -9.23 -0.22 -15.54
N THR A 55 -9.62 0.75 -14.71
CA THR A 55 -9.27 0.77 -13.27
C THR A 55 -9.80 -0.46 -12.54
N LEU A 56 -11.06 -0.86 -12.79
CA LEU A 56 -11.66 -2.03 -12.17
C LEU A 56 -10.98 -3.32 -12.63
N HIS A 57 -10.73 -3.45 -13.94
CA HIS A 57 -10.06 -4.62 -14.48
C HIS A 57 -8.62 -4.75 -13.98
N ALA A 58 -7.87 -3.64 -13.93
CA ALA A 58 -6.52 -3.61 -13.38
C ALA A 58 -6.47 -4.00 -11.89
N ARG A 59 -7.52 -3.69 -11.12
CA ARG A 59 -7.58 -3.96 -9.67
C ARG A 59 -8.09 -5.35 -9.33
N PHE A 60 -9.05 -5.87 -10.07
CA PHE A 60 -9.80 -7.08 -9.71
C PHE A 60 -9.60 -8.26 -10.67
N LEU A 61 -8.83 -8.10 -11.75
CA LEU A 61 -8.49 -9.12 -12.76
C LEU A 61 -9.69 -9.87 -13.40
N GLY A 62 -10.73 -10.14 -12.65
CA GLY A 62 -11.97 -10.82 -13.09
C GLY A 62 -13.23 -9.97 -12.97
N GLY A 63 -13.08 -8.69 -12.61
CA GLY A 63 -14.20 -7.78 -12.34
C GLY A 63 -14.38 -7.49 -10.85
N PRO A 64 -15.04 -6.36 -10.52
CA PRO A 64 -15.23 -5.96 -9.13
C PRO A 64 -16.12 -6.98 -8.40
N PRO A 65 -15.83 -7.26 -7.12
CA PRO A 65 -16.70 -8.08 -6.30
C PRO A 65 -18.07 -7.37 -6.11
N PRO A 66 -19.14 -8.13 -5.85
CA PRO A 66 -20.43 -7.53 -5.50
C PRO A 66 -20.25 -6.65 -4.25
N LEU A 67 -20.67 -5.38 -4.33
CA LEU A 67 -20.53 -4.41 -3.23
C LEU A 67 -21.60 -4.65 -2.16
N THR A 68 -21.50 -5.75 -1.45
CA THR A 68 -22.31 -6.06 -0.28
C THR A 68 -21.75 -5.35 0.97
N ASN A 69 -22.56 -5.20 2.01
CA ASN A 69 -22.08 -4.65 3.30
C ASN A 69 -20.93 -5.48 3.86
N ALA A 70 -20.96 -6.81 3.72
CA ALA A 70 -19.89 -7.70 4.17
C ALA A 70 -18.54 -7.39 3.47
N VAL A 71 -18.58 -7.20 2.14
CA VAL A 71 -17.38 -6.83 1.37
C VAL A 71 -16.87 -5.43 1.77
N LEU A 72 -17.77 -4.46 1.97
CA LEU A 72 -17.38 -3.11 2.40
C LEU A 72 -16.81 -3.12 3.82
N ASP A 73 -17.37 -3.91 4.72
CA ASP A 73 -16.82 -4.12 6.07
C ASP A 73 -15.43 -4.76 6.00
N GLU A 74 -15.23 -5.79 5.19
CA GLU A 74 -13.91 -6.40 5.00
C GLU A 74 -12.88 -5.40 4.45
N LEU A 75 -13.30 -4.50 3.58
CA LEU A 75 -12.42 -3.48 3.00
C LEU A 75 -12.10 -2.33 3.96
N THR A 76 -12.94 -2.04 4.96
CA THR A 76 -12.81 -0.85 5.81
C THR A 76 -12.61 -1.15 7.30
N ARG A 77 -13.11 -2.30 7.81
CA ARG A 77 -12.89 -2.75 9.19
C ARG A 77 -11.63 -3.60 9.27
N VAL A 78 -10.48 -2.93 9.25
CA VAL A 78 -9.17 -3.58 9.33
C VAL A 78 -8.63 -3.57 10.76
N ASP A 79 -7.75 -4.51 11.08
CA ASP A 79 -7.10 -4.61 12.40
C ASP A 79 -5.86 -3.72 12.54
N TYR A 80 -5.47 -3.06 11.45
CA TYR A 80 -4.28 -2.23 11.31
C TYR A 80 -2.94 -2.97 11.52
N VAL A 81 -2.94 -4.28 11.66
CA VAL A 81 -1.76 -5.14 11.82
C VAL A 81 -1.64 -6.12 10.67
N SER A 82 -2.52 -7.14 10.62
CA SER A 82 -2.51 -8.13 9.53
C SER A 82 -3.18 -7.59 8.26
N ARG A 83 -4.07 -6.63 8.41
CA ARG A 83 -4.71 -5.88 7.33
C ARG A 83 -4.62 -4.39 7.61
N PHE A 84 -4.03 -3.68 6.68
CA PHE A 84 -3.88 -2.23 6.78
C PHE A 84 -4.22 -1.55 5.46
N ALA A 85 -4.87 -0.41 5.53
CA ALA A 85 -5.15 0.39 4.34
C ALA A 85 -5.00 1.87 4.64
N LEU A 86 -4.52 2.61 3.64
CA LEU A 86 -4.41 4.06 3.62
C LEU A 86 -5.39 4.63 2.58
N VAL A 87 -6.08 5.69 2.93
CA VAL A 87 -6.87 6.50 2.01
C VAL A 87 -6.18 7.82 1.76
N ALA A 88 -6.12 8.23 0.49
CA ALA A 88 -5.65 9.53 0.07
C ALA A 88 -6.86 10.39 -0.31
N ARG A 89 -6.96 11.60 0.25
CA ARG A 89 -8.08 12.51 0.04
C ARG A 89 -7.60 13.83 -0.55
N GLY A 90 -8.16 14.21 -1.68
CA GLY A 90 -8.11 15.57 -2.19
C GLY A 90 -9.12 16.47 -1.46
N ARG A 91 -9.28 17.71 -1.93
CA ARG A 91 -10.15 18.70 -1.28
C ARG A 91 -11.60 18.24 -1.08
N ARG A 92 -12.16 17.39 -1.95
CA ARG A 92 -13.59 17.05 -1.99
C ARG A 92 -13.91 15.55 -1.99
N ARG A 93 -12.92 14.67 -2.25
CA ARG A 93 -13.15 13.23 -2.40
C ARG A 93 -11.89 12.41 -2.16
N GLY A 94 -12.07 11.11 -1.96
CA GLY A 94 -11.01 10.13 -2.03
C GLY A 94 -10.40 10.09 -3.44
N VAL A 95 -9.08 10.03 -3.51
CA VAL A 95 -8.30 10.07 -4.77
C VAL A 95 -7.34 8.90 -4.91
N GLY A 96 -7.20 8.10 -3.85
CA GLY A 96 -6.39 6.90 -3.87
C GLY A 96 -6.60 6.04 -2.64
N VAL A 97 -6.34 4.76 -2.78
CA VAL A 97 -6.33 3.76 -1.71
C VAL A 97 -5.14 2.84 -1.94
N ALA A 98 -4.38 2.56 -0.88
CA ALA A 98 -3.39 1.50 -0.87
C ALA A 98 -3.67 0.60 0.33
N ARG A 99 -3.47 -0.72 0.17
CA ARG A 99 -3.71 -1.68 1.24
C ARG A 99 -2.76 -2.87 1.15
N TYR A 100 -2.51 -3.50 2.29
CA TYR A 100 -1.98 -4.84 2.32
C TYR A 100 -2.85 -5.77 3.17
N ALA A 101 -2.72 -7.06 2.91
CA ALA A 101 -3.25 -8.14 3.74
C ALA A 101 -2.18 -9.22 3.85
N MET A 102 -1.80 -9.58 5.09
CA MET A 102 -0.87 -10.69 5.33
C MET A 102 -1.48 -11.99 4.81
N LEU A 103 -0.69 -12.77 4.13
CA LEU A 103 -1.04 -14.13 3.71
C LEU A 103 -0.83 -15.12 4.86
N PRO A 104 -1.44 -16.31 4.79
CA PRO A 104 -1.15 -17.37 5.74
C PRO A 104 0.36 -17.62 5.85
N PRO A 105 0.88 -17.93 7.04
CA PRO A 105 2.30 -18.15 7.25
C PRO A 105 2.87 -19.22 6.31
N SER A 106 4.01 -18.93 5.71
CA SER A 106 4.80 -19.92 4.96
C SER A 106 5.68 -20.70 5.95
N GLY A 107 5.95 -21.97 5.65
CA GLY A 107 6.77 -22.82 6.51
C GLY A 107 8.24 -22.41 6.63
N ASP A 108 8.70 -21.43 5.86
CA ASP A 108 10.07 -20.89 5.85
C ASP A 108 10.26 -19.67 6.80
N GLY A 109 9.22 -19.29 7.53
CA GLY A 109 9.25 -18.15 8.46
C GLY A 109 9.10 -16.78 7.78
N SER A 110 8.91 -16.72 6.46
CA SER A 110 8.61 -15.47 5.77
C SER A 110 7.18 -15.00 6.08
N VAL A 111 7.02 -13.69 6.28
CA VAL A 111 5.72 -13.04 6.44
C VAL A 111 5.44 -12.24 5.17
N VAL A 112 4.61 -12.81 4.31
CA VAL A 112 4.27 -12.22 3.01
C VAL A 112 2.92 -11.50 3.10
N ALA A 113 2.81 -10.33 2.48
CA ALA A 113 1.54 -9.61 2.37
C ALA A 113 1.19 -9.30 0.91
N ASP A 114 -0.07 -9.57 0.55
CA ASP A 114 -0.64 -9.13 -0.73
C ASP A 114 -0.90 -7.63 -0.69
N VAL A 115 -0.42 -6.89 -1.68
CA VAL A 115 -0.54 -5.43 -1.75
C VAL A 115 -1.34 -4.99 -2.96
N ALA A 116 -2.15 -3.95 -2.77
CA ALA A 116 -2.87 -3.32 -3.85
C ALA A 116 -2.89 -1.81 -3.70
N VAL A 117 -2.78 -1.10 -4.83
CA VAL A 117 -2.88 0.35 -4.90
C VAL A 117 -3.78 0.78 -6.05
N VAL A 118 -4.65 1.73 -5.79
CA VAL A 118 -5.51 2.36 -6.80
C VAL A 118 -5.42 3.87 -6.64
N VAL A 119 -5.21 4.57 -7.75
CA VAL A 119 -5.19 6.03 -7.81
C VAL A 119 -6.13 6.50 -8.91
N ALA A 120 -6.98 7.48 -8.60
CA ALA A 120 -7.91 8.08 -9.55
C ALA A 120 -7.13 8.63 -10.77
N PRO A 121 -7.66 8.48 -12.01
CA PRO A 121 -6.93 8.80 -13.25
C PRO A 121 -6.25 10.16 -13.25
N GLU A 122 -6.95 11.20 -12.80
CA GLU A 122 -6.45 12.57 -12.75
C GLU A 122 -5.40 12.85 -11.66
N TRP A 123 -5.09 11.85 -10.83
CA TRP A 123 -4.07 11.89 -9.77
C TRP A 123 -2.90 10.93 -10.02
N ARG A 124 -2.87 10.30 -11.19
CA ARG A 124 -1.76 9.43 -11.63
C ARG A 124 -0.56 10.27 -12.05
N ARG A 125 0.63 9.67 -12.07
CA ARG A 125 1.91 10.26 -12.53
C ARG A 125 2.35 11.52 -11.80
N VAL A 126 1.89 11.73 -10.57
CA VAL A 126 2.27 12.86 -9.71
C VAL A 126 2.92 12.41 -8.38
N GLY A 127 3.32 11.12 -8.30
CA GLY A 127 4.00 10.54 -7.14
C GLY A 127 3.06 10.02 -6.05
N LEU A 128 1.72 10.06 -6.22
CA LEU A 128 0.78 9.63 -5.17
C LEU A 128 0.87 8.12 -4.89
N ALA A 129 0.96 7.28 -5.92
CA ALA A 129 1.08 5.84 -5.73
C ALA A 129 2.37 5.47 -4.98
N THR A 130 3.50 6.04 -5.37
CA THR A 130 4.80 5.86 -4.72
C THR A 130 4.74 6.25 -3.24
N ALA A 131 4.18 7.43 -2.92
CA ALA A 131 4.04 7.87 -1.52
C ALA A 131 3.14 6.94 -0.70
N LEU A 132 2.03 6.45 -1.25
CA LEU A 132 1.15 5.50 -0.58
C LEU A 132 1.85 4.16 -0.32
N VAL A 133 2.56 3.62 -1.33
CA VAL A 133 3.29 2.34 -1.21
C VAL A 133 4.43 2.45 -0.19
N GLN A 134 5.17 3.56 -0.15
CA GLN A 134 6.23 3.78 0.85
C GLN A 134 5.68 3.79 2.28
N LEU A 135 4.57 4.51 2.53
CA LEU A 135 3.91 4.51 3.84
C LEU A 135 3.36 3.12 4.21
N LEU A 136 2.83 2.40 3.22
CA LEU A 136 2.33 1.04 3.40
C LEU A 136 3.46 0.07 3.75
N ALA A 137 4.60 0.15 3.04
CA ALA A 137 5.79 -0.66 3.29
C ALA A 137 6.36 -0.43 4.69
N ARG A 138 6.47 0.84 5.10
CA ARG A 138 6.88 1.19 6.46
C ARG A 138 5.98 0.52 7.51
N ARG A 139 4.65 0.60 7.36
CA ARG A 139 3.73 -0.04 8.31
C ARG A 139 3.86 -1.55 8.30
N ALA A 140 3.98 -2.15 7.12
CA ALA A 140 4.17 -3.58 6.96
C ALA A 140 5.44 -4.07 7.68
N GLN A 141 6.56 -3.35 7.52
CA GLN A 141 7.83 -3.64 8.23
C GLN A 141 7.67 -3.56 9.74
N GLU A 142 7.00 -2.51 10.26
CA GLU A 142 6.70 -2.37 11.70
C GLU A 142 5.86 -3.55 12.23
N CYS A 143 5.03 -4.17 11.38
CA CYS A 143 4.22 -5.34 11.69
C CYS A 143 4.90 -6.68 11.36
N GLY A 144 6.19 -6.67 10.98
CA GLY A 144 6.98 -7.88 10.74
C GLY A 144 6.84 -8.49 9.34
N VAL A 145 6.18 -7.81 8.39
CA VAL A 145 6.12 -8.26 6.98
C VAL A 145 7.52 -8.17 6.37
N THR A 146 7.93 -9.25 5.70
CA THR A 146 9.25 -9.37 5.06
C THR A 146 9.20 -9.20 3.56
N GLU A 147 8.04 -9.44 2.94
CA GLU A 147 7.89 -9.34 1.49
C GLU A 147 6.47 -8.89 1.11
N PHE A 148 6.38 -8.01 0.12
CA PHE A 148 5.13 -7.74 -0.59
C PHE A 148 5.00 -8.62 -1.83
N THR A 149 3.78 -9.09 -2.09
CA THR A 149 3.40 -9.69 -3.36
C THR A 149 2.18 -8.96 -3.94
N ALA A 150 2.05 -8.96 -5.26
CA ALA A 150 0.86 -8.47 -5.94
C ALA A 150 0.66 -9.21 -7.25
N LEU A 151 -0.59 -9.53 -7.58
CA LEU A 151 -0.98 -10.05 -8.88
C LEU A 151 -1.60 -8.92 -9.71
N PHE A 152 -1.14 -8.75 -10.95
CA PHE A 152 -1.63 -7.71 -11.85
C PHE A 152 -1.52 -8.13 -13.31
N LEU A 153 -2.17 -7.37 -14.22
CA LEU A 153 -2.04 -7.60 -15.65
C LEU A 153 -0.64 -7.23 -16.14
N ALA A 154 0.01 -8.09 -16.90
CA ALA A 154 1.35 -7.82 -17.45
C ALA A 154 1.39 -6.54 -18.31
N ALA A 155 0.26 -6.14 -18.89
CA ALA A 155 0.10 -4.89 -19.65
C ALA A 155 -0.02 -3.64 -18.77
N ASN A 156 -0.12 -3.77 -17.44
CA ASN A 156 -0.25 -2.64 -16.51
C ASN A 156 1.12 -1.96 -16.29
N ARG A 157 1.54 -1.15 -17.27
CA ARG A 157 2.82 -0.43 -17.26
C ARG A 157 3.05 0.40 -15.98
N PRO A 158 2.08 1.18 -15.46
CA PRO A 158 2.28 1.94 -14.22
C PRO A 158 2.68 1.09 -13.02
N VAL A 159 2.12 -0.12 -12.88
CA VAL A 159 2.49 -1.06 -11.79
C VAL A 159 3.87 -1.66 -12.05
N THR A 160 4.19 -1.97 -13.31
CA THR A 160 5.52 -2.47 -13.69
C THR A 160 6.60 -1.43 -13.40
N GLU A 161 6.37 -0.16 -13.76
CA GLU A 161 7.28 0.95 -13.46
C GLU A 161 7.50 1.09 -11.96
N LEU A 162 6.42 1.09 -11.15
CA LEU A 162 6.48 1.16 -9.69
C LEU A 162 7.23 -0.04 -9.08
N ALA A 163 7.06 -1.23 -9.65
CA ALA A 163 7.77 -2.44 -9.25
C ALA A 163 9.28 -2.33 -9.49
N HIS A 164 9.67 -1.80 -10.66
CA HIS A 164 11.09 -1.55 -10.98
C HIS A 164 11.72 -0.51 -10.07
N GLU A 165 11.03 0.60 -9.79
CA GLU A 165 11.47 1.62 -8.82
C GLU A 165 11.71 1.02 -7.42
N GLY A 166 10.86 0.07 -7.02
CA GLY A 166 10.98 -0.66 -5.74
C GLY A 166 11.92 -1.88 -5.79
N HIS A 167 12.70 -2.09 -6.87
CA HIS A 167 13.59 -3.25 -7.05
C HIS A 167 12.88 -4.61 -6.89
N ALA A 168 11.59 -4.66 -7.21
CA ALA A 168 10.81 -5.86 -7.11
C ALA A 168 11.10 -6.83 -8.26
N ARG A 169 11.09 -8.14 -7.97
CA ARG A 169 11.13 -9.19 -8.98
C ARG A 169 9.72 -9.39 -9.57
N VAL A 170 9.59 -9.37 -10.87
CA VAL A 170 8.33 -9.60 -11.58
C VAL A 170 8.42 -10.88 -12.39
N VAL A 171 7.42 -11.74 -12.24
CA VAL A 171 7.29 -13.00 -13.00
C VAL A 171 6.02 -12.92 -13.83
N ILE A 172 6.13 -13.07 -15.15
CA ILE A 172 4.99 -13.00 -16.07
C ILE A 172 4.63 -14.42 -16.53
N ARG A 173 3.35 -14.78 -16.44
CA ARG A 173 2.77 -16.03 -16.94
C ARG A 173 1.40 -15.77 -17.52
N GLU A 174 1.14 -16.21 -18.75
CA GLU A 174 -0.19 -16.19 -19.40
C GLU A 174 -0.91 -14.82 -19.35
N GLY A 175 -0.16 -13.72 -19.51
CA GLY A 175 -0.71 -12.37 -19.49
C GLY A 175 -0.93 -11.76 -18.10
N ALA A 176 -0.75 -12.53 -17.03
CA ALA A 176 -0.68 -12.04 -15.65
C ALA A 176 0.77 -11.85 -15.22
N ALA A 177 1.03 -10.91 -14.33
CA ALA A 177 2.31 -10.66 -13.72
C ALA A 177 2.19 -10.74 -12.21
N GLN A 178 3.13 -11.43 -11.57
CA GLN A 178 3.26 -11.47 -10.12
C GLN A 178 4.54 -10.77 -9.69
N LEU A 179 4.38 -9.85 -8.76
CA LEU A 179 5.45 -9.07 -8.16
C LEU A 179 5.84 -9.70 -6.82
N TYR A 180 7.14 -9.65 -6.52
CA TYR A 180 7.75 -9.99 -5.24
C TYR A 180 8.71 -8.88 -4.87
N ALA A 181 8.41 -8.13 -3.80
CA ALA A 181 9.20 -7.00 -3.34
C ALA A 181 9.67 -7.25 -1.89
N PRO A 182 10.94 -7.63 -1.67
CA PRO A 182 11.49 -7.75 -0.33
C PRO A 182 11.41 -6.42 0.39
N LEU A 183 11.02 -6.45 1.66
CA LEU A 183 11.02 -5.30 2.55
C LEU A 183 12.24 -5.39 3.45
N SER A 184 13.32 -4.65 3.13
CA SER A 184 14.53 -4.60 3.95
C SER A 184 14.21 -4.05 5.34
N ARG A 185 14.72 -4.69 6.40
CA ARG A 185 14.65 -4.13 7.75
C ARG A 185 15.56 -2.91 7.84
N PRO A 186 15.16 -1.79 8.48
CA PRO A 186 15.96 -0.57 8.53
C PRO A 186 17.30 -0.69 9.28
N ASP A 187 17.59 -1.82 9.94
CA ASP A 187 18.77 -1.97 10.83
C ASP A 187 19.86 -2.92 10.30
N GLN A 188 19.84 -3.38 9.05
CA GLN A 188 20.86 -4.30 8.55
C GLN A 188 21.93 -3.69 7.64
N ASP A 189 21.84 -2.41 7.29
CA ASP A 189 22.86 -1.74 6.46
C ASP A 189 24.07 -1.19 7.27
N GLY A 190 24.16 -1.48 8.56
CA GLY A 190 25.16 -0.88 9.47
C GLY A 190 26.23 -1.78 10.06
N LEU A 191 26.23 -3.11 9.84
CA LEU A 191 27.29 -3.99 10.35
C LEU A 191 28.00 -4.73 9.21
N SER A 192 28.97 -4.08 8.61
CA SER A 192 30.10 -4.80 7.98
C SER A 192 30.87 -5.50 9.07
N PRO A 193 31.06 -6.84 9.03
CA PRO A 193 31.98 -7.49 9.94
C PRO A 193 33.40 -7.02 9.62
N ASP A 194 34.00 -6.36 10.60
CA ASP A 194 35.39 -5.98 10.65
C ASP A 194 36.25 -7.19 10.25
N ARG A 195 36.99 -7.09 9.14
CA ARG A 195 38.02 -8.06 8.78
C ARG A 195 39.17 -7.90 9.76
N PRO A 196 39.61 -8.93 10.46
CA PRO A 196 40.84 -8.86 11.20
C PRO A 196 42.00 -8.64 10.24
N GLU A 197 42.72 -7.56 10.46
CA GLU A 197 44.01 -7.29 9.79
C GLU A 197 45.01 -8.40 10.13
N ASP A 198 45.39 -9.18 9.13
CA ASP A 198 46.54 -10.08 9.16
C ASP A 198 47.81 -9.22 9.27
N ARG A 199 48.50 -9.28 10.42
CA ARG A 199 49.84 -8.74 10.57
C ARG A 199 50.85 -9.82 10.14
N PRO A 200 51.74 -9.53 9.20
CA PRO A 200 52.88 -10.41 8.93
C PRO A 200 53.96 -10.24 9.99
N HIS A 201 54.48 -11.38 10.42
CA HIS A 201 55.77 -11.49 11.11
C HIS A 201 56.93 -11.43 10.11
#